data_30dfb44bc8f72a9cabb1de8a91abdb44
#
_entry.id   30dfb44bc8f72a9cabb1de8a91abdb44
#
_cell.length_a   1.000
_cell.length_b   1.000
_cell.length_c   1.000
_cell.angle_alpha   90.00
_cell.angle_beta   90.00
_cell.angle_gamma   90.00
#
_symmetry.space_group_name_H-M   'P 1'
#
loop_
_entity.id
_entity.type
_entity.pdbx_description
1 polymer ?
#
loop_
_entity_poly.entity_id
_entity_poly.type
_entity_poly.pdbx_seq_one_letter_code
_entity_poly.pdbx_strand_id
1 'polypeptide(L)'
;MDTPAVRRWFHRTGKRRVLVFVHGFDTRHDEAVFRFAQLVHDTGTDFVPVLFSWASRGSVWAYDYDKESATVARDALERVLRTAVADPGVADVTVLAHSMGGWPAVEAVRQMAIRDGGVSAKLGNVILASPDLDVDVFRGQLARIGRGPRFTLFVSRDDHALALAKFVTGGGVRLGAIDPFAAPHRAMLERQGVDVIDLTAMSGGDSLNHDKFTKSPDVVRLLGERFLAGQPVSDAHVGLGDRVGAVLIGTVGSVTTLAVGAR
;
A
#
# COMPACT_ATOMS: atom_id res chain seq x y z
N MET A 1 15.42 -14.98 8.45
CA MET A 1 14.53 -15.80 7.60
C MET A 1 15.35 -16.38 6.46
N ASP A 2 16.24 -17.21 6.82
CA ASP A 2 16.96 -17.99 5.84
C ASP A 2 16.33 -19.34 5.82
N THR A 3 15.49 -19.62 4.83
CA THR A 3 15.08 -20.96 4.93
C THR A 3 14.93 -21.59 3.58
N PRO A 4 15.81 -22.56 3.36
CA PRO A 4 15.61 -23.54 2.30
C PRO A 4 14.17 -24.08 2.28
N ALA A 5 13.49 -24.08 3.44
CA ALA A 5 12.09 -24.49 3.57
C ALA A 5 11.13 -23.51 2.87
N VAL A 6 11.29 -22.18 3.07
CA VAL A 6 10.46 -21.17 2.42
C VAL A 6 10.68 -21.19 0.90
N ARG A 7 11.93 -21.31 0.46
CA ARG A 7 12.23 -21.44 -0.98
C ARG A 7 11.60 -22.70 -1.57
N ARG A 8 11.72 -23.85 -0.91
CA ARG A 8 11.08 -25.10 -1.36
C ARG A 8 9.56 -24.99 -1.40
N TRP A 9 8.97 -24.33 -0.40
CA TRP A 9 7.53 -24.08 -0.40
C TRP A 9 7.12 -23.18 -1.56
N PHE A 10 7.81 -22.07 -1.77
CA PHE A 10 7.60 -21.16 -2.87
C PHE A 10 7.67 -21.87 -4.24
N HIS A 11 8.75 -22.61 -4.49
CA HIS A 11 8.92 -23.33 -5.76
C HIS A 11 7.87 -24.43 -5.99
N ARG A 12 7.34 -25.04 -4.92
CA ARG A 12 6.24 -26.01 -5.04
C ARG A 12 4.92 -25.39 -5.44
N THR A 13 4.69 -24.10 -5.22
CA THR A 13 3.45 -23.45 -5.64
C THR A 13 3.34 -23.30 -7.15
N GLY A 14 4.44 -23.34 -7.88
CA GLY A 14 4.51 -23.02 -9.31
C GLY A 14 4.29 -21.55 -9.64
N LYS A 15 3.95 -20.72 -8.65
CA LYS A 15 3.67 -19.31 -8.81
C LYS A 15 4.97 -18.51 -8.86
N ARG A 16 4.98 -17.44 -9.62
CA ARG A 16 6.17 -16.59 -9.82
C ARG A 16 6.02 -15.17 -9.33
N ARG A 17 4.86 -14.80 -8.80
CA ARG A 17 4.54 -13.47 -8.32
C ARG A 17 4.37 -13.51 -6.80
N VAL A 18 4.90 -12.54 -6.10
CA VAL A 18 4.85 -12.45 -4.63
C VAL A 18 4.08 -11.19 -4.23
N LEU A 19 3.12 -11.35 -3.32
CA LEU A 19 2.44 -10.25 -2.66
C LEU A 19 2.89 -10.18 -1.20
N VAL A 20 3.59 -9.10 -0.85
CA VAL A 20 3.98 -8.83 0.55
C VAL A 20 2.99 -7.84 1.14
N PHE A 21 2.24 -8.28 2.14
CA PHE A 21 1.32 -7.41 2.88
C PHE A 21 1.94 -6.97 4.20
N VAL A 22 1.87 -5.65 4.47
CA VAL A 22 2.35 -5.02 5.70
C VAL A 22 1.16 -4.39 6.41
N HIS A 23 0.82 -4.92 7.59
CA HIS A 23 -0.35 -4.44 8.35
C HIS A 23 -0.10 -3.08 9.02
N GLY A 24 -1.18 -2.44 9.46
CA GLY A 24 -1.17 -1.13 10.10
C GLY A 24 -1.05 -1.16 11.62
N PHE A 25 -1.28 0.01 12.21
CA PHE A 25 -1.39 0.26 13.64
C PHE A 25 -2.59 -0.48 14.24
N ASP A 26 -2.57 -0.69 15.56
CA ASP A 26 -3.66 -1.30 16.32
C ASP A 26 -4.16 -2.62 15.71
N THR A 27 -3.21 -3.43 15.21
CA THR A 27 -3.52 -4.69 14.54
C THR A 27 -2.82 -5.85 15.24
N ARG A 28 -3.59 -6.75 15.81
CA ARG A 28 -3.07 -7.98 16.41
C ARG A 28 -2.66 -8.96 15.31
N HIS A 29 -1.76 -9.87 15.64
CA HIS A 29 -1.24 -10.83 14.66
C HIS A 29 -2.34 -11.69 14.03
N ASP A 30 -3.28 -12.18 14.83
CA ASP A 30 -4.43 -12.95 14.37
C ASP A 30 -5.32 -12.14 13.40
N GLU A 31 -5.58 -10.88 13.73
CA GLU A 31 -6.34 -9.96 12.85
C GLU A 31 -5.61 -9.72 11.52
N ALA A 32 -4.29 -9.50 11.56
CA ALA A 32 -3.50 -9.34 10.35
C ALA A 32 -3.58 -10.57 9.45
N VAL A 33 -3.51 -11.78 10.04
CA VAL A 33 -3.64 -13.05 9.31
C VAL A 33 -5.02 -13.17 8.66
N PHE A 34 -6.10 -12.93 9.41
CA PHE A 34 -7.46 -13.04 8.88
C PHE A 34 -7.74 -12.02 7.79
N ARG A 35 -7.37 -10.75 8.00
CA ARG A 35 -7.55 -9.68 7.00
C ARG A 35 -6.79 -10.00 5.70
N PHE A 36 -5.56 -10.47 5.82
CA PHE A 36 -4.76 -10.82 4.66
C PHE A 36 -5.29 -12.07 3.94
N ALA A 37 -5.69 -13.09 4.67
CA ALA A 37 -6.30 -14.28 4.09
C ALA A 37 -7.59 -13.95 3.32
N GLN A 38 -8.44 -13.09 3.90
CA GLN A 38 -9.64 -12.59 3.23
C GLN A 38 -9.30 -11.83 1.95
N LEU A 39 -8.35 -10.88 2.01
CA LEU A 39 -7.92 -10.12 0.84
C LEU A 39 -7.42 -11.05 -0.29
N VAL A 40 -6.60 -12.04 0.05
CA VAL A 40 -6.09 -13.03 -0.93
C VAL A 40 -7.23 -13.85 -1.54
N HIS A 41 -8.19 -14.26 -0.72
CA HIS A 41 -9.37 -15.00 -1.18
C HIS A 41 -10.23 -14.14 -2.13
N ASP A 42 -10.55 -12.93 -1.72
CA ASP A 42 -11.51 -12.06 -2.43
C ASP A 42 -10.93 -11.50 -3.74
N THR A 43 -9.61 -11.32 -3.79
CA THR A 43 -8.91 -10.89 -5.02
C THR A 43 -8.69 -12.02 -6.02
N GLY A 44 -8.80 -13.28 -5.61
CA GLY A 44 -8.69 -14.46 -6.49
C GLY A 44 -7.37 -14.57 -7.26
N THR A 45 -6.30 -13.99 -6.75
CA THR A 45 -5.07 -13.74 -7.51
C THR A 45 -4.05 -14.87 -7.46
N ASP A 46 -3.22 -14.94 -8.51
CA ASP A 46 -2.15 -15.92 -8.65
C ASP A 46 -0.83 -15.46 -8.03
N PHE A 47 -0.88 -15.03 -6.76
CA PHE A 47 0.30 -14.64 -5.99
C PHE A 47 0.65 -15.68 -4.93
N VAL A 48 1.94 -15.69 -4.56
CA VAL A 48 2.39 -16.24 -3.29
C VAL A 48 2.17 -15.17 -2.21
N PRO A 49 1.24 -15.38 -1.29
CA PRO A 49 0.95 -14.39 -0.25
C PRO A 49 2.02 -14.46 0.86
N VAL A 50 2.57 -13.32 1.23
CA VAL A 50 3.53 -13.16 2.32
C VAL A 50 3.02 -12.08 3.27
N LEU A 51 2.64 -12.46 4.48
CA LEU A 51 2.35 -11.50 5.55
C LEU A 51 3.65 -11.09 6.23
N PHE A 52 3.99 -9.81 6.15
CA PHE A 52 5.00 -9.22 7.01
C PHE A 52 4.32 -8.64 8.25
N SER A 53 4.45 -9.36 9.36
CA SER A 53 3.91 -8.93 10.65
C SER A 53 5.03 -8.31 11.49
N TRP A 54 4.74 -7.13 12.04
CA TRP A 54 5.61 -6.41 12.97
C TRP A 54 4.91 -6.27 14.33
N ALA A 55 5.64 -5.88 15.37
CA ALA A 55 5.14 -5.90 16.74
C ALA A 55 4.22 -4.70 17.02
N SER A 56 2.95 -4.79 16.64
CA SER A 56 1.88 -3.90 17.10
C SER A 56 1.27 -4.43 18.40
N ARG A 57 0.94 -3.53 19.30
CA ARG A 57 0.29 -3.90 20.59
C ARG A 57 -1.21 -4.16 20.47
N GLY A 58 -1.83 -3.83 19.35
CA GLY A 58 -3.28 -3.96 19.17
C GLY A 58 -4.04 -3.11 20.20
N SER A 59 -3.63 -1.85 20.37
CA SER A 59 -4.20 -0.90 21.29
C SER A 59 -4.03 0.53 20.81
N VAL A 60 -5.13 1.26 20.72
CA VAL A 60 -5.15 2.68 20.32
C VAL A 60 -4.26 3.59 21.18
N TRP A 61 -3.96 3.19 22.42
CA TRP A 61 -3.10 3.92 23.34
C TRP A 61 -1.61 3.67 23.11
N ALA A 62 -1.26 2.75 22.24
CA ALA A 62 0.12 2.35 21.98
C ALA A 62 0.70 2.96 20.67
N TYR A 63 0.16 4.09 20.21
CA TYR A 63 0.54 4.68 18.92
C TYR A 63 2.04 4.95 18.82
N ASP A 64 2.65 5.58 19.82
CA ASP A 64 4.09 5.87 19.80
C ASP A 64 4.94 4.61 19.85
N TYR A 65 4.54 3.62 20.66
CA TYR A 65 5.22 2.32 20.71
C TYR A 65 5.17 1.62 19.35
N ASP A 66 4.00 1.58 18.72
CA ASP A 66 3.81 0.93 17.44
C ASP A 66 4.62 1.63 16.34
N LYS A 67 4.71 2.96 16.38
CA LYS A 67 5.54 3.74 15.46
C LYS A 67 7.03 3.42 15.57
N GLU A 68 7.54 3.33 16.79
CA GLU A 68 8.93 2.89 17.03
C GLU A 68 9.14 1.45 16.58
N SER A 69 8.20 0.56 16.90
CA SER A 69 8.23 -0.84 16.50
C SER A 69 8.21 -1.02 14.97
N ALA A 70 7.36 -0.27 14.26
CA ALA A 70 7.34 -0.23 12.80
C ALA A 70 8.69 0.27 12.23
N THR A 71 9.30 1.26 12.89
CA THR A 71 10.61 1.79 12.52
C THR A 71 11.71 0.73 12.68
N VAL A 72 11.71 -0.03 13.76
CA VAL A 72 12.64 -1.15 13.98
C VAL A 72 12.44 -2.26 12.94
N ALA A 73 11.20 -2.52 12.55
CA ALA A 73 10.84 -3.59 11.61
C ALA A 73 11.31 -3.37 10.17
N ARG A 74 11.63 -2.13 9.77
CA ARG A 74 12.02 -1.76 8.39
C ARG A 74 13.17 -2.59 7.84
N ASP A 75 14.20 -2.88 8.66
CA ASP A 75 15.39 -3.65 8.24
C ASP A 75 15.04 -5.12 8.00
N ALA A 76 14.08 -5.65 8.77
CA ALA A 76 13.57 -7.00 8.54
C ALA A 76 12.74 -7.08 7.25
N LEU A 77 11.93 -6.06 6.98
CA LEU A 77 11.16 -5.97 5.75
C LEU A 77 12.09 -5.83 4.53
N GLU A 78 13.11 -4.99 4.61
CA GLU A 78 14.14 -4.86 3.56
C GLU A 78 14.76 -6.21 3.23
N ARG A 79 15.15 -7.00 4.24
CA ARG A 79 15.68 -8.36 4.02
C ARG A 79 14.69 -9.29 3.34
N VAL A 80 13.39 -9.22 3.71
CA VAL A 80 12.34 -10.01 3.06
C VAL A 80 12.24 -9.64 1.57
N LEU A 81 12.15 -8.35 1.27
CA LEU A 81 12.04 -7.86 -0.12
C LEU A 81 13.27 -8.23 -0.94
N ARG A 82 14.48 -8.03 -0.40
CA ARG A 82 15.71 -8.42 -1.10
C ARG A 82 15.79 -9.92 -1.35
N THR A 83 15.37 -10.74 -0.40
CA THR A 83 15.32 -12.20 -0.58
C THR A 83 14.35 -12.57 -1.70
N ALA A 84 13.18 -11.92 -1.75
CA ALA A 84 12.20 -12.18 -2.79
C ALA A 84 12.72 -11.78 -4.19
N VAL A 85 13.27 -10.57 -4.35
CA VAL A 85 13.75 -10.12 -5.67
C VAL A 85 15.01 -10.86 -6.13
N ALA A 86 15.81 -11.39 -5.20
CA ALA A 86 17.01 -12.18 -5.52
C ALA A 86 16.69 -13.61 -5.96
N ASP A 87 15.49 -14.13 -5.67
CA ASP A 87 15.13 -15.48 -6.07
C ASP A 87 14.87 -15.55 -7.58
N PRO A 88 15.55 -16.45 -8.32
CA PRO A 88 15.35 -16.57 -9.78
C PRO A 88 13.95 -17.09 -10.15
N GLY A 89 13.26 -17.78 -9.28
CA GLY A 89 11.88 -18.24 -9.48
C GLY A 89 10.85 -17.10 -9.40
N VAL A 90 11.19 -15.99 -8.74
CA VAL A 90 10.33 -14.80 -8.62
C VAL A 90 10.46 -13.94 -9.87
N ALA A 91 9.34 -13.63 -10.48
CA ALA A 91 9.25 -12.73 -11.64
C ALA A 91 8.83 -11.30 -11.20
N ASP A 92 7.95 -11.19 -10.20
CA ASP A 92 7.41 -9.92 -9.73
C ASP A 92 7.15 -9.93 -8.23
N VAL A 93 7.38 -8.80 -7.59
CA VAL A 93 7.07 -8.53 -6.18
C VAL A 93 6.21 -7.29 -6.10
N THR A 94 5.05 -7.42 -5.48
CA THR A 94 4.16 -6.31 -5.12
C THR A 94 4.13 -6.17 -3.61
N VAL A 95 4.31 -4.95 -3.11
CA VAL A 95 4.10 -4.61 -1.70
C VAL A 95 2.76 -3.92 -1.55
N LEU A 96 1.94 -4.38 -0.62
CA LEU A 96 0.71 -3.73 -0.19
C LEU A 96 0.85 -3.40 1.30
N ALA A 97 0.89 -2.12 1.62
CA ALA A 97 1.04 -1.65 2.99
C ALA A 97 -0.16 -0.81 3.43
N HIS A 98 -0.68 -1.10 4.60
CA HIS A 98 -1.82 -0.40 5.18
C HIS A 98 -1.40 0.53 6.31
N SER A 99 -1.96 1.75 6.31
CA SER A 99 -1.84 2.70 7.42
C SER A 99 -0.38 2.94 7.85
N MET A 100 -0.06 2.75 9.14
CA MET A 100 1.30 2.88 9.69
C MET A 100 2.31 1.92 9.03
N GLY A 101 1.86 0.78 8.49
CA GLY A 101 2.72 -0.14 7.73
C GLY A 101 3.32 0.47 6.46
N GLY A 102 2.75 1.56 5.96
CA GLY A 102 3.30 2.35 4.86
C GLY A 102 4.68 2.92 5.16
N TRP A 103 4.94 3.33 6.40
CA TRP A 103 6.24 3.85 6.82
C TRP A 103 7.39 2.85 6.62
N PRO A 104 7.38 1.66 7.26
CA PRO A 104 8.45 0.68 7.09
C PRO A 104 8.52 0.15 5.65
N ALA A 105 7.40 0.11 4.92
CA ALA A 105 7.38 -0.35 3.53
C ALA A 105 8.19 0.59 2.61
N VAL A 106 7.90 1.88 2.63
CA VAL A 106 8.63 2.86 1.80
C VAL A 106 10.08 2.98 2.24
N GLU A 107 10.34 2.93 3.57
CA GLU A 107 11.69 2.99 4.11
C GLU A 107 12.52 1.75 3.73
N ALA A 108 11.95 0.56 3.72
CA ALA A 108 12.62 -0.65 3.25
C ALA A 108 13.04 -0.53 1.78
N VAL A 109 12.16 -0.01 0.92
CA VAL A 109 12.48 0.25 -0.50
C VAL A 109 13.57 1.32 -0.64
N ARG A 110 13.51 2.38 0.18
CA ARG A 110 14.56 3.41 0.23
C ARG A 110 15.93 2.83 0.63
N GLN A 111 15.95 1.94 1.62
CA GLN A 111 17.19 1.27 2.04
C GLN A 111 17.75 0.38 0.94
N MET A 112 16.90 -0.36 0.21
CA MET A 112 17.34 -1.11 -0.97
C MET A 112 18.01 -0.19 -2.01
N ALA A 113 17.37 0.94 -2.32
CA ALA A 113 17.92 1.91 -3.28
C ALA A 113 19.28 2.48 -2.83
N ILE A 114 19.46 2.73 -1.53
CA ILE A 114 20.73 3.23 -0.98
C ILE A 114 21.83 2.15 -1.04
N ARG A 115 21.49 0.93 -0.63
CA ARG A 115 22.45 -0.18 -0.50
C ARG A 115 22.89 -0.70 -1.86
N ASP A 116 21.95 -0.88 -2.78
CA ASP A 116 22.18 -1.56 -4.05
C ASP A 116 22.35 -0.57 -5.23
N GLY A 117 22.32 0.74 -4.97
CA GLY A 117 22.42 1.80 -5.98
C GLY A 117 21.16 1.94 -6.85
N GLY A 118 20.06 1.30 -6.48
CA GLY A 118 18.77 1.29 -7.17
C GLY A 118 17.86 0.20 -6.65
N VAL A 119 16.66 0.12 -7.19
CA VAL A 119 15.68 -0.90 -6.82
C VAL A 119 15.55 -1.91 -7.95
N SER A 120 15.52 -3.20 -7.63
CA SER A 120 15.35 -4.27 -8.62
C SER A 120 14.05 -4.07 -9.41
N ALA A 121 14.10 -4.25 -10.73
CA ALA A 121 12.92 -4.19 -11.59
C ALA A 121 11.84 -5.25 -11.25
N LYS A 122 12.22 -6.30 -10.52
CA LYS A 122 11.25 -7.28 -10.00
C LYS A 122 10.35 -6.72 -8.91
N LEU A 123 10.77 -5.67 -8.17
CA LEU A 123 9.87 -4.94 -7.28
C LEU A 123 9.06 -3.97 -8.15
N GLY A 124 7.95 -4.44 -8.69
CA GLY A 124 7.16 -3.72 -9.68
C GLY A 124 6.24 -2.66 -9.08
N ASN A 125 5.60 -2.96 -7.94
CA ASN A 125 4.57 -2.10 -7.38
C ASN A 125 4.69 -1.96 -5.85
N VAL A 126 4.43 -0.75 -5.36
CA VAL A 126 4.23 -0.43 -3.94
C VAL A 126 2.89 0.28 -3.80
N ILE A 127 1.95 -0.38 -3.17
CA ILE A 127 0.58 0.10 -2.97
C ILE A 127 0.45 0.51 -1.50
N LEU A 128 0.11 1.76 -1.27
CA LEU A 128 -0.09 2.32 0.06
C LEU A 128 -1.57 2.62 0.27
N ALA A 129 -2.21 1.86 1.14
CA ALA A 129 -3.62 2.02 1.46
C ALA A 129 -3.78 2.86 2.74
N SER A 130 -4.45 4.00 2.65
CA SER A 130 -4.66 4.95 3.76
C SER A 130 -3.38 5.22 4.57
N PRO A 131 -2.23 5.56 3.92
CA PRO A 131 -0.94 5.56 4.60
C PRO A 131 -0.84 6.61 5.70
N ASP A 132 -0.54 6.15 6.91
CA ASP A 132 -0.20 7.00 8.07
C ASP A 132 1.29 7.38 8.02
N LEU A 133 1.63 8.18 7.05
CA LEU A 133 2.98 8.63 6.73
C LEU A 133 2.95 10.14 6.48
N ASP A 134 3.90 10.85 7.01
CA ASP A 134 4.05 12.29 6.76
C ASP A 134 4.42 12.56 5.29
N VAL A 135 3.78 13.57 4.68
CA VAL A 135 3.96 13.91 3.25
C VAL A 135 5.40 14.31 2.94
N ASP A 136 6.06 15.06 3.82
CA ASP A 136 7.43 15.52 3.59
C ASP A 136 8.43 14.37 3.74
N VAL A 137 8.16 13.44 4.68
CA VAL A 137 8.94 12.21 4.82
C VAL A 137 8.82 11.37 3.56
N PHE A 138 7.60 11.14 3.07
CA PHE A 138 7.37 10.39 1.83
C PHE A 138 8.08 11.01 0.63
N ARG A 139 7.98 12.33 0.48
CA ARG A 139 8.69 13.06 -0.57
C ARG A 139 10.21 12.85 -0.52
N GLY A 140 10.78 12.91 0.68
CA GLY A 140 12.22 12.66 0.90
C GLY A 140 12.62 11.22 0.60
N GLN A 141 11.77 10.25 0.95
CA GLN A 141 11.99 8.84 0.65
C GLN A 141 11.98 8.60 -0.87
N LEU A 142 10.96 9.12 -1.59
CA LEU A 142 10.86 8.98 -3.05
C LEU A 142 12.04 9.61 -3.78
N ALA A 143 12.47 10.81 -3.36
CA ALA A 143 13.63 11.47 -3.93
C ALA A 143 14.91 10.62 -3.83
N ARG A 144 15.02 9.79 -2.78
CA ARG A 144 16.16 8.90 -2.58
C ARG A 144 16.02 7.57 -3.31
N ILE A 145 14.79 7.07 -3.45
CA ILE A 145 14.49 5.86 -4.23
C ILE A 145 14.80 6.10 -5.72
N GLY A 146 14.51 7.30 -6.23
CA GLY A 146 14.74 7.65 -7.62
C GLY A 146 13.86 6.80 -8.55
N ARG A 147 14.45 6.26 -9.63
CA ARG A 147 13.76 5.31 -10.49
C ARG A 147 13.59 3.99 -9.76
N GLY A 148 12.35 3.57 -9.54
CA GLY A 148 12.02 2.39 -8.75
C GLY A 148 10.66 1.81 -9.12
N PRO A 149 10.01 1.14 -8.17
CA PRO A 149 8.69 0.58 -8.36
C PRO A 149 7.66 1.67 -8.63
N ARG A 150 6.55 1.29 -9.23
CA ARG A 150 5.37 2.16 -9.31
C ARG A 150 4.73 2.30 -7.94
N PHE A 151 4.50 3.54 -7.52
CA PHE A 151 3.76 3.84 -6.30
C PHE A 151 2.31 4.15 -6.61
N THR A 152 1.40 3.52 -5.84
CA THR A 152 -0.03 3.81 -5.89
C THR A 152 -0.53 4.13 -4.50
N LEU A 153 -1.23 5.25 -4.33
CA LEU A 153 -1.82 5.67 -3.07
C LEU A 153 -3.34 5.52 -3.12
N PHE A 154 -3.91 4.89 -2.10
CA PHE A 154 -5.33 5.04 -1.80
C PHE A 154 -5.47 6.07 -0.70
N VAL A 155 -6.20 7.15 -0.96
CA VAL A 155 -6.39 8.27 -0.05
C VAL A 155 -7.87 8.49 0.24
N SER A 156 -8.18 9.06 1.40
CA SER A 156 -9.55 9.45 1.76
C SER A 156 -9.50 10.68 2.66
N ARG A 157 -10.06 11.80 2.20
CA ARG A 157 -10.05 13.07 2.93
C ARG A 157 -10.90 13.04 4.20
N ASP A 158 -11.84 12.12 4.28
CA ASP A 158 -12.73 11.86 5.41
C ASP A 158 -12.22 10.72 6.33
N ASP A 159 -10.94 10.40 6.26
CA ASP A 159 -10.30 9.43 7.14
C ASP A 159 -10.05 10.06 8.54
N HIS A 160 -10.92 9.71 9.48
CA HIS A 160 -10.87 10.24 10.85
C HIS A 160 -9.73 9.65 11.68
N ALA A 161 -9.26 8.43 11.37
CA ALA A 161 -8.12 7.84 12.06
C ALA A 161 -6.83 8.62 11.74
N LEU A 162 -6.63 8.98 10.47
CA LEU A 162 -5.50 9.82 10.07
C LEU A 162 -5.60 11.25 10.59
N ALA A 163 -6.81 11.80 10.73
CA ALA A 163 -7.02 13.08 11.38
C ALA A 163 -6.59 13.03 12.86
N LEU A 164 -6.91 11.95 13.57
CA LEU A 164 -6.45 11.72 14.95
C LEU A 164 -4.94 11.51 15.00
N ALA A 165 -4.36 10.70 14.13
CA ALA A 165 -2.91 10.49 14.03
C ALA A 165 -2.16 11.81 13.79
N LYS A 166 -2.69 12.69 12.94
CA LYS A 166 -2.17 14.04 12.73
C LYS A 166 -2.12 14.84 14.04
N PHE A 167 -3.19 14.78 14.84
CA PHE A 167 -3.25 15.48 16.13
C PHE A 167 -2.21 14.95 17.12
N VAL A 168 -2.14 13.63 17.28
CA VAL A 168 -1.19 12.97 18.20
C VAL A 168 0.27 13.24 17.83
N THR A 169 0.58 13.34 16.53
CA THR A 169 1.96 13.56 16.05
C THR A 169 2.37 15.02 15.92
N GLY A 170 1.57 15.96 16.44
CA GLY A 170 1.92 17.37 16.44
C GLY A 170 1.66 18.11 15.12
N GLY A 171 0.81 17.58 14.24
CA GLY A 171 0.25 18.34 13.13
C GLY A 171 0.79 18.07 11.72
N GLY A 172 1.69 17.10 11.52
CA GLY A 172 2.15 16.69 10.17
C GLY A 172 1.00 16.21 9.27
N VAL A 173 1.05 16.57 8.00
CA VAL A 173 0.03 16.15 7.02
C VAL A 173 0.18 14.67 6.71
N ARG A 174 -0.88 13.89 6.94
CA ARG A 174 -0.88 12.44 6.67
C ARG A 174 -1.18 12.17 5.20
N LEU A 175 -0.31 11.40 4.56
CA LEU A 175 -0.36 11.09 3.12
C LEU A 175 -1.68 10.45 2.71
N GLY A 176 -2.28 9.60 3.54
CA GLY A 176 -3.57 8.96 3.26
C GLY A 176 -4.79 9.89 3.33
N ALA A 177 -4.64 11.09 3.93
CA ALA A 177 -5.71 12.07 4.10
C ALA A 177 -5.50 13.36 3.29
N ILE A 178 -4.56 13.38 2.35
CA ILE A 178 -4.33 14.55 1.50
C ILE A 178 -5.50 14.79 0.54
N ASP A 179 -5.66 16.03 0.13
CA ASP A 179 -6.39 16.36 -1.09
C ASP A 179 -5.42 16.27 -2.29
N PRO A 180 -5.54 15.23 -3.13
CA PRO A 180 -4.63 15.03 -4.25
C PRO A 180 -4.76 16.08 -5.35
N PHE A 181 -5.84 16.88 -5.35
CA PHE A 181 -6.09 17.95 -6.30
C PHE A 181 -5.52 19.29 -5.83
N ALA A 182 -5.26 19.45 -4.53
CA ALA A 182 -4.65 20.66 -4.00
C ALA A 182 -3.24 20.86 -4.59
N ALA A 183 -2.95 22.08 -5.03
CA ALA A 183 -1.75 22.43 -5.80
C ALA A 183 -0.42 21.86 -5.23
N PRO A 184 -0.10 21.94 -3.93
CA PRO A 184 1.16 21.43 -3.42
C PRO A 184 1.25 19.90 -3.51
N HIS A 185 0.17 19.19 -3.23
CA HIS A 185 0.15 17.73 -3.27
C HIS A 185 0.18 17.23 -4.71
N ARG A 186 -0.68 17.78 -5.56
CA ARG A 186 -0.75 17.44 -6.98
C ARG A 186 0.60 17.56 -7.66
N ALA A 187 1.26 18.71 -7.53
CA ALA A 187 2.57 18.93 -8.15
C ALA A 187 3.65 17.95 -7.63
N MET A 188 3.59 17.55 -6.37
CA MET A 188 4.50 16.54 -5.81
C MET A 188 4.24 15.16 -6.41
N LEU A 189 2.97 14.73 -6.44
CA LEU A 189 2.56 13.43 -6.96
C LEU A 189 2.91 13.29 -8.45
N GLU A 190 2.61 14.30 -9.26
CA GLU A 190 2.94 14.35 -10.69
C GLU A 190 4.45 14.25 -10.95
N ARG A 191 5.26 15.03 -10.22
CA ARG A 191 6.73 14.99 -10.38
C ARG A 191 7.34 13.66 -10.01
N GLN A 192 6.74 12.95 -9.05
CA GLN A 192 7.23 11.65 -8.58
C GLN A 192 6.61 10.47 -9.32
N GLY A 193 5.68 10.71 -10.25
CA GLY A 193 4.98 9.65 -10.99
C GLY A 193 4.18 8.71 -10.09
N VAL A 194 3.52 9.27 -9.04
CA VAL A 194 2.71 8.52 -8.10
C VAL A 194 1.26 8.49 -8.56
N ASP A 195 0.71 7.31 -8.70
CA ASP A 195 -0.72 7.13 -9.02
C ASP A 195 -1.55 7.29 -7.73
N VAL A 196 -2.71 7.95 -7.84
CA VAL A 196 -3.60 8.17 -6.68
C VAL A 196 -5.03 7.76 -6.98
N ILE A 197 -5.63 7.04 -6.04
CA ILE A 197 -7.03 6.66 -6.05
C ILE A 197 -7.69 7.32 -4.84
N ASP A 198 -8.57 8.28 -5.09
CA ASP A 198 -9.33 8.99 -4.04
C ASP A 198 -10.60 8.22 -3.72
N LEU A 199 -10.68 7.71 -2.50
CA LEU A 199 -11.82 6.94 -1.96
C LEU A 199 -12.81 7.81 -1.18
N THR A 200 -12.63 9.14 -1.15
CA THR A 200 -13.44 10.05 -0.31
C THR A 200 -14.94 9.91 -0.60
N ALA A 201 -15.31 9.80 -1.87
CA ALA A 201 -16.71 9.70 -2.29
C ALA A 201 -17.31 8.29 -2.10
N MET A 202 -16.50 7.30 -1.75
CA MET A 202 -16.98 5.92 -1.55
C MET A 202 -17.65 5.76 -0.19
N SER A 203 -18.81 5.09 -0.20
CA SER A 203 -19.46 4.61 1.00
C SER A 203 -18.87 3.26 1.43
N GLY A 204 -18.89 3.00 2.72
CA GLY A 204 -18.34 1.77 3.30
C GLY A 204 -16.96 2.00 3.92
N GLY A 205 -16.67 1.24 4.92
CA GLY A 205 -15.47 1.38 5.76
C GLY A 205 -15.84 1.05 7.19
N ASP A 206 -14.92 1.32 8.09
CA ASP A 206 -15.19 1.32 9.53
C ASP A 206 -15.80 2.67 9.97
N SER A 207 -16.08 2.81 11.28
CA SER A 207 -16.63 4.05 11.85
C SER A 207 -15.70 5.27 11.69
N LEU A 208 -14.44 5.05 11.34
CA LEU A 208 -13.43 6.07 11.12
C LEU A 208 -13.12 6.31 9.62
N ASN A 209 -13.78 5.61 8.71
CA ASN A 209 -13.52 5.65 7.25
C ASN A 209 -12.08 5.27 6.86
N HIS A 210 -11.36 4.55 7.74
CA HIS A 210 -9.96 4.21 7.54
C HIS A 210 -9.75 2.91 6.73
N ASP A 211 -10.69 1.97 6.88
CA ASP A 211 -10.61 0.64 6.25
C ASP A 211 -11.37 0.54 4.90
N LYS A 212 -11.66 1.66 4.23
CA LYS A 212 -12.41 1.67 2.96
C LYS A 212 -11.78 0.75 1.90
N PHE A 213 -10.46 0.62 1.88
CA PHE A 213 -9.76 -0.17 0.87
C PHE A 213 -9.99 -1.68 1.02
N THR A 214 -10.24 -2.18 2.25
CA THR A 214 -10.52 -3.62 2.49
C THR A 214 -11.99 -3.94 2.57
N LYS A 215 -12.82 -2.97 2.96
CA LYS A 215 -14.25 -3.19 3.18
C LYS A 215 -15.12 -2.83 1.98
N SER A 216 -14.58 -2.12 1.00
CA SER A 216 -15.28 -1.85 -0.25
C SER A 216 -15.05 -3.00 -1.25
N PRO A 217 -16.09 -3.77 -1.63
CA PRO A 217 -15.95 -4.84 -2.62
C PRO A 217 -15.41 -4.35 -3.96
N ASP A 218 -15.71 -3.10 -4.34
CA ASP A 218 -15.24 -2.52 -5.59
C ASP A 218 -13.74 -2.24 -5.56
N VAL A 219 -13.22 -1.78 -4.41
CA VAL A 219 -11.77 -1.57 -4.22
C VAL A 219 -11.03 -2.91 -4.20
N VAL A 220 -11.56 -3.91 -3.50
CA VAL A 220 -10.98 -5.25 -3.45
C VAL A 220 -10.93 -5.88 -4.85
N ARG A 221 -12.02 -5.74 -5.63
CA ARG A 221 -12.06 -6.20 -7.02
C ARG A 221 -11.04 -5.44 -7.89
N LEU A 222 -10.96 -4.11 -7.76
CA LEU A 222 -9.97 -3.29 -8.47
C LEU A 222 -8.54 -3.74 -8.16
N LEU A 223 -8.23 -4.00 -6.87
CA LEU A 223 -6.95 -4.57 -6.47
C LEU A 223 -6.70 -5.92 -7.16
N GLY A 224 -7.69 -6.81 -7.17
CA GLY A 224 -7.61 -8.10 -7.84
C GLY A 224 -7.34 -7.98 -9.34
N GLU A 225 -8.16 -7.24 -10.05
CA GLU A 225 -8.13 -7.15 -11.51
C GLU A 225 -6.90 -6.40 -12.04
N ARG A 226 -6.43 -5.36 -11.36
CA ARG A 226 -5.42 -4.44 -11.87
C ARG A 226 -4.05 -4.62 -11.27
N PHE A 227 -3.94 -4.47 -9.96
CA PHE A 227 -2.63 -4.49 -9.31
C PHE A 227 -2.04 -5.87 -9.27
N LEU A 228 -2.90 -6.85 -8.98
CA LEU A 228 -2.45 -8.22 -8.85
C LEU A 228 -2.29 -8.91 -10.22
N ALA A 229 -2.94 -8.42 -11.27
CA ALA A 229 -2.68 -8.83 -12.65
C ALA A 229 -1.42 -8.17 -13.26
N GLY A 230 -0.74 -7.28 -12.54
CA GLY A 230 0.45 -6.56 -13.05
C GLY A 230 0.13 -5.50 -14.11
N GLN A 231 -1.15 -5.11 -14.21
CA GLN A 231 -1.58 -4.07 -15.15
C GLN A 231 -1.52 -2.69 -14.49
N PRO A 232 -1.14 -1.64 -15.22
CA PRO A 232 -1.18 -0.28 -14.71
C PRO A 232 -2.62 0.15 -14.39
N VAL A 233 -2.79 0.90 -13.30
CA VAL A 233 -4.09 1.49 -12.93
C VAL A 233 -4.53 2.50 -14.00
N SER A 234 -3.56 3.11 -14.67
CA SER A 234 -3.73 4.15 -15.66
C SER A 234 -4.54 3.73 -16.90
N ASP A 235 -4.57 2.44 -17.24
CA ASP A 235 -5.21 1.97 -18.48
C ASP A 235 -6.67 1.51 -18.26
N ALA A 236 -7.23 1.76 -17.09
CA ALA A 236 -8.57 1.32 -16.74
C ALA A 236 -9.64 2.35 -17.10
N HIS A 237 -10.18 2.29 -18.30
CA HIS A 237 -11.60 2.61 -18.48
C HIS A 237 -12.40 1.47 -17.81
N VAL A 238 -12.65 1.59 -16.52
CA VAL A 238 -13.51 0.65 -15.83
C VAL A 238 -14.95 0.96 -16.25
N GLY A 239 -15.46 0.20 -17.19
CA GLY A 239 -16.87 0.07 -17.40
C GLY A 239 -17.48 -0.65 -16.20
N LEU A 240 -17.69 0.05 -15.11
CA LEU A 240 -18.54 -0.38 -14.02
C LEU A 240 -19.97 -0.17 -14.51
N GLY A 241 -20.70 -1.27 -14.71
CA GLY A 241 -22.09 -1.24 -15.09
C GLY A 241 -22.93 -0.35 -14.19
N ASP A 242 -24.03 0.17 -14.70
CA ASP A 242 -24.98 1.21 -14.28
C ASP A 242 -25.40 1.32 -12.79
N ARG A 243 -24.66 0.75 -11.84
CA ARG A 243 -25.05 0.71 -10.42
C ARG A 243 -24.05 1.23 -9.41
N VAL A 244 -22.84 1.61 -9.83
CA VAL A 244 -21.82 2.20 -8.95
C VAL A 244 -21.25 3.42 -9.65
N GLY A 245 -21.25 4.55 -8.97
CA GLY A 245 -20.85 5.82 -9.51
C GLY A 245 -19.48 5.79 -10.20
N ALA A 246 -19.34 6.58 -11.24
CA ALA A 246 -18.23 6.57 -12.17
C ALA A 246 -16.87 6.69 -11.47
N VAL A 247 -16.02 5.71 -11.70
CA VAL A 247 -14.59 5.79 -11.38
C VAL A 247 -13.90 6.54 -12.51
N LEU A 248 -13.49 7.76 -12.28
CA LEU A 248 -12.66 8.50 -13.22
C LEU A 248 -11.19 8.24 -12.90
N ILE A 249 -10.55 7.49 -13.77
CA ILE A 249 -9.11 7.25 -13.73
C ILE A 249 -8.46 8.18 -14.76
N GLY A 250 -7.77 9.19 -14.29
CA GLY A 250 -7.03 10.11 -15.17
C GLY A 250 -5.52 9.92 -15.01
N THR A 251 -4.80 9.83 -16.12
CA THR A 251 -3.35 9.72 -16.16
C THR A 251 -2.69 10.99 -16.66
N VAL A 252 -1.97 11.64 -15.78
CA VAL A 252 -0.74 12.42 -16.08
C VAL A 252 0.00 12.45 -14.76
N GLY A 253 0.90 11.50 -14.50
CA GLY A 253 1.18 11.22 -13.12
C GLY A 253 -0.20 11.21 -12.43
N SER A 254 -0.94 10.12 -12.48
CA SER A 254 -2.41 10.25 -12.58
C SER A 254 -3.08 10.36 -11.23
N VAL A 255 -3.85 11.39 -11.02
CA VAL A 255 -4.85 11.44 -9.95
C VAL A 255 -6.16 10.85 -10.48
N THR A 256 -6.58 9.76 -9.88
CA THR A 256 -7.84 9.09 -10.20
C THR A 256 -8.84 9.33 -9.10
N THR A 257 -9.99 9.86 -9.44
CA THR A 257 -11.12 10.01 -8.53
C THR A 257 -12.19 8.99 -8.84
N LEU A 258 -12.58 8.24 -7.83
CA LEU A 258 -13.79 7.43 -7.86
C LEU A 258 -14.97 8.36 -7.56
N ALA A 259 -15.70 8.82 -8.56
CA ALA A 259 -16.89 9.63 -8.38
C ALA A 259 -18.13 8.73 -8.39
N VAL A 260 -18.91 8.79 -7.31
CA VAL A 260 -20.24 8.19 -7.24
C VAL A 260 -21.23 9.14 -7.91
N GLY A 261 -21.85 8.72 -8.99
CA GLY A 261 -22.94 9.47 -9.60
C GLY A 261 -24.12 9.55 -8.64
N ALA A 262 -24.49 10.75 -8.25
CA ALA A 262 -25.71 11.03 -7.53
C ALA A 262 -26.92 10.77 -8.45
N ARG A 263 -27.82 9.90 -8.03
CA ARG A 263 -29.26 9.96 -8.34
C ARG A 263 -30.03 9.83 -7.04
#